data_fc787eabdee04723d8f1303d926cc6df
#
_entry.id   fc787eabdee04723d8f1303d926cc6df
#
_cell.length_a   1.000
_cell.length_b   1.000
_cell.length_c   1.000
_cell.angle_alpha   90.00
_cell.angle_beta   90.00
_cell.angle_gamma   90.00
#
_symmetry.space_group_name_H-M   'P 1'
#
loop_
_entity.id
_entity.type
_entity.pdbx_description
1 polymer ?
#
loop_
_entity_poly.entity_id
_entity_poly.type
_entity_poly.pdbx_seq_one_letter_code
_entity_poly.pdbx_strand_id
1 'polypeptide(L)'
;MRYYTWIMLLFLFTSCARHQAVESNQRGMDYITREQPRKALEEFNHAISLDPDFFSAYYNRAIVRANLKQNEEALKDMNYVIANIPDYALAYYNRGIIYENLGHPTQAIQDYSHAINLQPD
;
A
#
# COMPACT_ATOMS: atom_id res chain seq x y z
N MET A 1 13.81 -33.91 -17.02
CA MET A 1 12.49 -34.03 -16.37
C MET A 1 12.47 -33.54 -14.90
N ARG A 2 13.52 -33.67 -14.13
CA ARG A 2 13.55 -33.23 -12.70
C ARG A 2 13.48 -31.70 -12.52
N TYR A 3 13.94 -30.90 -13.47
CA TYR A 3 13.94 -29.42 -13.38
C TYR A 3 12.53 -28.80 -13.54
N TYR A 4 11.64 -29.40 -14.33
CA TYR A 4 10.29 -28.89 -14.54
C TYR A 4 9.38 -29.04 -13.30
N THR A 5 9.62 -30.08 -12.49
CA THR A 5 8.84 -30.31 -11.25
C THR A 5 9.15 -29.23 -10.20
N TRP A 6 10.39 -28.79 -10.08
CA TRP A 6 10.79 -27.71 -9.16
C TRP A 6 10.25 -26.36 -9.59
N ILE A 7 10.26 -26.08 -10.90
CA ILE A 7 9.70 -24.83 -11.44
C ILE A 7 8.18 -24.79 -11.22
N MET A 8 7.47 -25.87 -11.47
CA MET A 8 6.02 -25.94 -11.20
C MET A 8 5.69 -25.78 -9.72
N LEU A 9 6.46 -26.38 -8.83
CA LEU A 9 6.29 -26.22 -7.38
C LEU A 9 6.52 -24.76 -6.95
N LEU A 10 7.54 -24.09 -7.48
CA LEU A 10 7.77 -22.66 -7.21
C LEU A 10 6.60 -21.78 -7.67
N PHE A 11 6.03 -22.03 -8.85
CA PHE A 11 4.84 -21.32 -9.34
C PHE A 11 3.61 -21.56 -8.46
N LEU A 12 3.40 -22.76 -7.96
CA LEU A 12 2.30 -23.08 -7.06
C LEU A 12 2.46 -22.40 -5.70
N PHE A 13 3.68 -22.37 -5.16
CA PHE A 13 3.97 -21.68 -3.89
C PHE A 13 3.77 -20.16 -4.00
N THR A 14 4.25 -19.53 -5.06
CA THR A 14 4.08 -18.09 -5.27
C THR A 14 2.62 -17.71 -5.49
N SER A 15 1.87 -18.54 -6.24
CA SER A 15 0.43 -18.33 -6.45
C SER A 15 -0.35 -18.44 -5.14
N CYS A 16 -0.04 -19.41 -4.29
CA CYS A 16 -0.67 -19.60 -2.99
C CYS A 16 -0.35 -18.43 -2.04
N ALA A 17 0.91 -18.01 -1.95
CA ALA A 17 1.33 -16.87 -1.12
C ALA A 17 0.64 -15.57 -1.55
N ARG A 18 0.53 -15.33 -2.85
CA ARG A 18 -0.19 -14.16 -3.38
C ARG A 18 -1.67 -14.18 -3.05
N HIS A 19 -2.32 -15.34 -3.15
CA HIS A 19 -3.72 -15.49 -2.76
C HIS A 19 -3.92 -15.18 -1.28
N GLN A 20 -3.07 -15.71 -0.41
CA GLN A 20 -3.09 -15.43 1.02
C GLN A 20 -2.81 -13.94 1.32
N ALA A 21 -1.94 -13.28 0.55
CA ALA A 21 -1.69 -11.85 0.67
C ALA A 21 -2.95 -11.01 0.37
N VAL A 22 -3.69 -11.39 -0.68
CA VAL A 22 -4.97 -10.75 -1.03
C VAL A 22 -6.00 -10.92 0.10
N GLU A 23 -6.12 -12.12 0.66
CA GLU A 23 -7.04 -12.38 1.79
C GLU A 23 -6.65 -11.56 3.03
N SER A 24 -5.35 -11.49 3.36
CA SER A 24 -4.89 -10.67 4.48
C SER A 24 -5.17 -9.19 4.25
N ASN A 25 -4.93 -8.67 3.05
CA ASN A 25 -5.27 -7.30 2.72
C ASN A 25 -6.78 -7.03 2.88
N GLN A 26 -7.62 -7.96 2.44
CA GLN A 26 -9.08 -7.84 2.61
C GLN A 26 -9.47 -7.84 4.09
N ARG A 27 -8.91 -8.73 4.92
CA ARG A 27 -9.15 -8.70 6.38
C ARG A 27 -8.70 -7.38 7.00
N GLY A 28 -7.57 -6.83 6.53
CA GLY A 28 -7.12 -5.50 6.94
C GLY A 28 -8.15 -4.42 6.66
N MET A 29 -8.74 -4.41 5.46
CA MET A 29 -9.82 -3.49 5.11
C MET A 29 -11.07 -3.69 5.98
N ASP A 30 -11.44 -4.94 6.29
CA ASP A 30 -12.56 -5.25 7.18
C ASP A 30 -12.30 -4.72 8.61
N TYR A 31 -11.05 -4.77 9.09
CA TYR A 31 -10.69 -4.17 10.38
C TYR A 31 -10.78 -2.65 10.38
N ILE A 32 -10.51 -1.98 9.23
CA ILE A 32 -10.73 -0.53 9.11
C ILE A 32 -12.21 -0.19 9.28
N THR A 33 -13.10 -0.93 8.63
CA THR A 33 -14.56 -0.71 8.76
C THR A 33 -15.09 -0.94 10.16
N ARG A 34 -14.38 -1.75 10.95
CA ARG A 34 -14.69 -2.01 12.37
C ARG A 34 -13.96 -1.08 13.35
N GLU A 35 -13.31 -0.04 12.84
CA GLU A 35 -12.54 0.92 13.65
C GLU A 35 -11.43 0.27 14.50
N GLN A 36 -10.78 -0.78 13.95
CA GLN A 36 -9.68 -1.51 14.59
C GLN A 36 -8.36 -1.34 13.81
N PRO A 37 -7.80 -0.12 13.76
CA PRO A 37 -6.67 0.19 12.88
C PRO A 37 -5.39 -0.58 13.21
N ARG A 38 -5.17 -0.95 14.47
CA ARG A 38 -3.97 -1.74 14.84
C ARG A 38 -4.03 -3.16 14.26
N LYS A 39 -5.20 -3.80 14.30
CA LYS A 39 -5.37 -5.11 13.66
C LYS A 39 -5.28 -5.02 12.14
N ALA A 40 -5.77 -3.93 11.56
CA ALA A 40 -5.60 -3.69 10.14
C ALA A 40 -4.11 -3.61 9.75
N LEU A 41 -3.27 -2.93 10.53
CA LEU A 41 -1.82 -2.88 10.31
C LEU A 41 -1.17 -4.27 10.38
N GLU A 42 -1.58 -5.12 11.32
CA GLU A 42 -1.08 -6.50 11.41
C GLU A 42 -1.37 -7.29 10.14
N GLU A 43 -2.60 -7.17 9.61
CA GLU A 43 -3.00 -7.85 8.38
C GLU A 43 -2.29 -7.30 7.14
N PHE A 44 -2.11 -5.98 7.02
CA PHE A 44 -1.33 -5.40 5.92
C PHE A 44 0.14 -5.79 6.00
N ASN A 45 0.74 -5.83 7.19
CA ASN A 45 2.09 -6.33 7.39
C ASN A 45 2.21 -7.80 6.97
N HIS A 46 1.22 -8.63 7.31
CA HIS A 46 1.19 -10.02 6.90
C HIS A 46 1.07 -10.16 5.37
N ALA A 47 0.17 -9.40 4.74
CA ALA A 47 0.03 -9.38 3.29
C ALA A 47 1.35 -9.02 2.59
N ILE A 48 2.07 -8.01 3.07
CA ILE A 48 3.37 -7.59 2.53
C ILE A 48 4.45 -8.66 2.74
N SER A 49 4.43 -9.37 3.87
CA SER A 49 5.38 -10.47 4.11
C SER A 49 5.17 -11.64 3.15
N LEU A 50 3.93 -11.89 2.73
CA LEU A 50 3.58 -12.94 1.78
C LEU A 50 3.86 -12.55 0.32
N ASP A 51 3.60 -11.30 -0.03
CA ASP A 51 3.85 -10.72 -1.36
C ASP A 51 4.43 -9.31 -1.21
N PRO A 52 5.76 -9.16 -1.21
CA PRO A 52 6.42 -7.85 -1.08
C PRO A 52 6.11 -6.85 -2.20
N ASP A 53 5.57 -7.30 -3.33
CA ASP A 53 5.16 -6.46 -4.45
C ASP A 53 3.65 -6.16 -4.45
N PHE A 54 2.96 -6.48 -3.37
CA PHE A 54 1.53 -6.21 -3.26
C PHE A 54 1.28 -4.75 -2.86
N PHE A 55 1.38 -3.84 -3.82
CA PHE A 55 1.35 -2.38 -3.61
C PHE A 55 0.05 -1.89 -2.94
N SER A 56 -1.08 -2.56 -3.17
CA SER A 56 -2.34 -2.22 -2.49
C SER A 56 -2.23 -2.31 -0.97
N ALA A 57 -1.48 -3.28 -0.44
CA ALA A 57 -1.27 -3.41 1.00
C ALA A 57 -0.41 -2.26 1.57
N TYR A 58 0.62 -1.82 0.83
CA TYR A 58 1.40 -0.63 1.22
C TYR A 58 0.55 0.64 1.20
N TYR A 59 -0.26 0.82 0.16
CA TYR A 59 -1.17 1.95 0.04
C TYR A 59 -2.16 2.01 1.22
N ASN A 60 -2.83 0.89 1.52
CA ASN A 60 -3.77 0.80 2.62
C ASN A 60 -3.08 1.01 3.97
N ARG A 61 -1.89 0.44 4.16
CA ARG A 61 -1.09 0.62 5.38
C ARG A 61 -0.67 2.08 5.57
N ALA A 62 -0.29 2.77 4.50
CA ALA A 62 0.06 4.18 4.54
C ALA A 62 -1.10 5.05 5.04
N ILE A 63 -2.32 4.81 4.54
CA ILE A 63 -3.52 5.55 4.97
C ILE A 63 -3.77 5.34 6.47
N VAL A 64 -3.72 4.09 6.94
CA VAL A 64 -3.92 3.79 8.37
C VAL A 64 -2.84 4.42 9.23
N ARG A 65 -1.57 4.35 8.82
CA ARG A 65 -0.45 4.99 9.53
C ARG A 65 -0.63 6.50 9.61
N ALA A 66 -1.03 7.16 8.53
CA ALA A 66 -1.29 8.60 8.52
C ALA A 66 -2.43 8.97 9.49
N ASN A 67 -3.50 8.20 9.54
CA ASN A 67 -4.61 8.38 10.49
C ASN A 67 -4.17 8.19 11.94
N LEU A 68 -3.20 7.32 12.19
CA LEU A 68 -2.59 7.10 13.50
C LEU A 68 -1.44 8.08 13.82
N LYS A 69 -1.22 9.11 12.98
CA LYS A 69 -0.15 10.09 13.11
C LYS A 69 1.28 9.52 12.96
N GLN A 70 1.41 8.35 12.36
CA GLN A 70 2.69 7.74 11.96
C GLN A 70 3.06 8.24 10.55
N ASN A 71 3.25 9.55 10.42
CA ASN A 71 3.32 10.20 9.11
C ASN A 71 4.61 9.87 8.34
N GLU A 72 5.74 9.69 9.02
CA GLU A 72 7.02 9.33 8.38
C GLU A 72 6.97 7.92 7.79
N GLU A 73 6.41 6.96 8.51
CA GLU A 73 6.22 5.59 8.03
C GLU A 73 5.18 5.53 6.90
N ALA A 74 4.12 6.33 7.02
CA ALA A 74 3.11 6.48 5.96
C ALA A 74 3.74 7.04 4.68
N LEU A 75 4.62 8.04 4.81
CA LEU A 75 5.33 8.61 3.66
C LEU A 75 6.23 7.59 2.95
N LYS A 76 6.94 6.75 3.71
CA LYS A 76 7.77 5.68 3.13
C LYS A 76 6.94 4.69 2.31
N ASP A 77 5.81 4.26 2.84
CA ASP A 77 4.90 3.34 2.14
C ASP A 77 4.34 3.99 0.86
N MET A 78 3.91 5.24 0.95
CA MET A 78 3.33 5.95 -0.19
C MET A 78 4.37 6.24 -1.28
N ASN A 79 5.61 6.58 -0.89
CA ASN A 79 6.72 6.72 -1.83
C ASN A 79 7.02 5.43 -2.57
N TYR A 80 6.96 4.29 -1.87
CA TYR A 80 7.15 2.97 -2.49
C TYR A 80 6.06 2.67 -3.52
N VAL A 81 4.79 2.97 -3.21
CA VAL A 81 3.67 2.83 -4.15
C VAL A 81 3.88 3.69 -5.39
N ILE A 82 4.20 4.97 -5.22
CA ILE A 82 4.38 5.92 -6.33
C ILE A 82 5.58 5.54 -7.20
N ALA A 83 6.68 5.08 -6.61
CA ALA A 83 7.85 4.64 -7.37
C ALA A 83 7.53 3.46 -8.31
N ASN A 84 6.59 2.60 -7.93
CA ASN A 84 6.21 1.42 -8.71
C ASN A 84 4.96 1.63 -9.58
N ILE A 85 4.08 2.57 -9.20
CA ILE A 85 2.86 2.92 -9.94
C ILE A 85 2.80 4.45 -10.09
N PRO A 86 3.61 5.04 -10.99
CA PRO A 86 3.79 6.49 -11.06
C PRO A 86 2.61 7.29 -11.60
N ASP A 87 1.58 6.62 -12.11
CA ASP A 87 0.34 7.23 -12.62
C ASP A 87 -0.88 7.01 -11.67
N TYR A 88 -0.62 6.57 -10.44
CA TYR A 88 -1.68 6.34 -9.46
C TYR A 88 -2.06 7.65 -8.74
N ALA A 89 -3.03 8.38 -9.30
CA ALA A 89 -3.46 9.70 -8.81
C ALA A 89 -3.81 9.72 -7.31
N LEU A 90 -4.52 8.69 -6.81
CA LEU A 90 -4.89 8.62 -5.40
C LEU A 90 -3.69 8.50 -4.46
N ALA A 91 -2.58 7.90 -4.92
CA ALA A 91 -1.36 7.84 -4.12
C ALA A 91 -0.72 9.22 -3.94
N TYR A 92 -0.70 10.05 -4.97
CA TYR A 92 -0.25 11.44 -4.85
C TYR A 92 -1.17 12.26 -3.95
N TYR A 93 -2.47 12.12 -4.11
CA TYR A 93 -3.45 12.82 -3.26
C TYR A 93 -3.22 12.48 -1.77
N ASN A 94 -3.12 11.20 -1.43
CA ASN A 94 -2.89 10.76 -0.05
C ASN A 94 -1.49 11.13 0.45
N ARG A 95 -0.46 11.14 -0.40
CA ARG A 95 0.86 11.65 -0.02
C ARG A 95 0.83 13.15 0.25
N GLY A 96 0.03 13.91 -0.49
CA GLY A 96 -0.24 15.31 -0.22
C GLY A 96 -0.80 15.52 1.18
N ILE A 97 -1.78 14.72 1.60
CA ILE A 97 -2.32 14.76 2.97
C ILE A 97 -1.23 14.44 4.01
N ILE A 98 -0.38 13.46 3.74
CA ILE A 98 0.74 13.11 4.63
C ILE A 98 1.72 14.28 4.74
N TYR A 99 2.05 14.97 3.64
CA TYR A 99 2.89 16.16 3.66
C TYR A 99 2.26 17.31 4.43
N GLU A 100 0.96 17.54 4.34
CA GLU A 100 0.27 18.52 5.20
C GLU A 100 0.41 18.17 6.68
N ASN A 101 0.19 16.90 7.04
CA ASN A 101 0.36 16.44 8.42
C ASN A 101 1.78 16.63 8.95
N LEU A 102 2.78 16.55 8.07
CA LEU A 102 4.20 16.80 8.40
C LEU A 102 4.59 18.29 8.39
N GLY A 103 3.69 19.18 8.02
CA GLY A 103 3.98 20.60 7.91
C GLY A 103 4.78 20.99 6.67
N HIS A 104 4.62 20.26 5.58
CA HIS A 104 5.27 20.50 4.28
C HIS A 104 4.25 20.92 3.21
N PRO A 105 3.67 22.14 3.28
CA PRO A 105 2.59 22.57 2.40
C PRO A 105 3.00 22.66 0.92
N THR A 106 4.25 23.00 0.63
CA THR A 106 4.73 23.08 -0.75
C THR A 106 4.70 21.74 -1.44
N GLN A 107 5.17 20.68 -0.78
CA GLN A 107 5.13 19.32 -1.31
C GLN A 107 3.67 18.81 -1.42
N ALA A 108 2.82 19.15 -0.47
CA ALA A 108 1.41 18.82 -0.52
C ALA A 108 0.72 19.41 -1.76
N ILE A 109 0.93 20.71 -2.03
CA ILE A 109 0.36 21.38 -3.22
C ILE A 109 0.87 20.74 -4.52
N GLN A 110 2.16 20.40 -4.59
CA GLN A 110 2.72 19.71 -5.75
C GLN A 110 2.04 18.37 -6.01
N ASP A 111 1.85 17.58 -4.96
CA ASP A 111 1.20 16.28 -5.05
C ASP A 111 -0.29 16.39 -5.43
N TYR A 112 -1.02 17.34 -4.84
CA TYR A 112 -2.42 17.59 -5.22
C TYR A 112 -2.54 18.03 -6.68
N SER A 113 -1.66 18.91 -7.14
CA SER A 113 -1.62 19.35 -8.53
C SER A 113 -1.32 18.19 -9.48
N HIS A 114 -0.39 17.30 -9.08
CA HIS A 114 -0.06 16.13 -9.88
C HIS A 114 -1.22 15.14 -9.96
N ALA A 115 -1.90 14.90 -8.83
CA ALA A 115 -3.09 14.05 -8.79
C ALA A 115 -4.20 14.55 -9.72
N ILE A 116 -4.47 15.87 -9.72
CA ILE A 116 -5.44 16.51 -10.61
C ILE A 116 -5.06 16.34 -12.08
N ASN A 117 -3.76 16.50 -12.41
CA ASN A 117 -3.29 16.33 -13.79
C ASN A 117 -3.40 14.89 -14.29
N LEU A 118 -3.29 13.90 -13.39
CA LEU A 118 -3.49 12.48 -13.73
C LEU A 118 -4.97 12.12 -13.92
N GLN A 119 -5.88 12.81 -13.23
CA GLN A 119 -7.33 12.63 -13.29
C GLN A 119 -8.01 13.98 -13.36
N PRO A 120 -8.07 14.61 -14.55
CA PRO A 120 -8.61 15.97 -14.69
C PRO A 120 -10.14 16.07 -14.58
N ASP A 121 -10.91 14.95 -14.67
CA ASP A 121 -12.37 14.90 -14.68
C ASP A 121 -12.95 14.32 -13.39
#